data_dec002a47153e4396393dc2ba9980592
#
_entry.id   dec002a47153e4396393dc2ba9980592
#
_cell.length_a   1.000
_cell.length_b   1.000
_cell.length_c   1.000
_cell.angle_alpha   90.00
_cell.angle_beta   90.00
_cell.angle_gamma   90.00
#
_symmetry.space_group_name_H-M   'P 1'
#
loop_
_entity.id
_entity.type
_entity.pdbx_description
1 polymer ?
#
loop_
_entity_poly.entity_id
_entity_poly.type
_entity_poly.pdbx_seq_one_letter_code
_entity_poly.pdbx_strand_id
1 'polypeptide(L)'
;MAAVVPLLIASSPGPDVVVPVTQTGAFVDDPSGTPANADADDPAVWVHPRSARQSVVLGTLKEGGLAAFDLAGRTLGTYPAPAPPTPEAKPGRFNNVDVLSRVPVGGRSRDLAFVSDRGRDRIRVYEVDPRGAAAGPAVVRDVTDPGARPVFSSSEEEVDDQHTAYGLAGGFVGRTPVVVVNRRNETRVALLHVTPGPAGSVGTAVVAALDLPSSFPLPDGTTWTPCGEPGEGPQLEGMVVDSEHGVLFAAQEDVGIWRVPLRATGFGTPVLIDKVRSFGVPQSYDPETEECSVSGADPGFGGRRLTADAEGLTVGDGYLVASSQGDSRFVVYERTGRNRYVGEFVVGGGRGVDSVEHSDGAQLVTADLGKDYPKGLLVVHDGERTPAAGDLPTTGFAYVSWEDVLDGLD
;
A
#
# COMPACT_ATOMS: atom_id res chain seq x y z
N MET A 1 -27.43 -32.42 -44.64
CA MET A 1 -27.54 -32.23 -43.18
C MET A 1 -26.17 -31.86 -42.66
N ALA A 2 -25.97 -30.59 -42.34
CA ALA A 2 -24.71 -30.12 -41.73
C ALA A 2 -24.85 -30.24 -40.23
N ALA A 3 -23.94 -30.97 -39.58
CA ALA A 3 -23.90 -31.13 -38.14
C ALA A 3 -23.36 -29.83 -37.55
N VAL A 4 -24.15 -29.16 -36.72
CA VAL A 4 -23.73 -28.05 -35.88
C VAL A 4 -23.01 -28.66 -34.65
N VAL A 5 -21.70 -28.51 -34.56
CA VAL A 5 -20.94 -28.85 -33.38
C VAL A 5 -21.11 -27.68 -32.40
N PRO A 6 -21.64 -27.86 -31.18
CA PRO A 6 -21.71 -26.81 -30.21
C PRO A 6 -20.28 -26.49 -29.71
N LEU A 7 -19.89 -25.24 -29.85
CA LEU A 7 -18.69 -24.70 -29.24
C LEU A 7 -18.92 -24.66 -27.71
N LEU A 8 -18.34 -25.57 -26.99
CA LEU A 8 -18.26 -25.50 -25.55
C LEU A 8 -17.34 -24.31 -25.17
N ILE A 9 -17.96 -23.20 -24.84
CA ILE A 9 -17.25 -22.11 -24.17
C ILE A 9 -16.91 -22.65 -22.77
N ALA A 10 -15.67 -23.06 -22.57
CA ALA A 10 -15.16 -23.31 -21.24
C ALA A 10 -15.22 -21.98 -20.47
N SER A 11 -16.08 -21.90 -19.48
CA SER A 11 -16.02 -20.81 -18.51
C SER A 11 -14.65 -20.87 -17.82
N SER A 12 -13.90 -19.81 -17.85
CA SER A 12 -12.71 -19.70 -16.99
C SER A 12 -13.15 -19.96 -15.56
N PRO A 13 -12.41 -20.77 -14.77
CA PRO A 13 -12.69 -20.89 -13.34
C PRO A 13 -12.66 -19.46 -12.74
N GLY A 14 -13.55 -19.21 -11.78
CA GLY A 14 -13.53 -17.97 -11.01
C GLY A 14 -12.21 -17.84 -10.23
N PRO A 15 -11.95 -16.68 -9.59
CA PRO A 15 -10.78 -16.52 -8.75
C PRO A 15 -10.79 -17.55 -7.62
N ASP A 16 -9.62 -18.01 -7.21
CA ASP A 16 -9.48 -18.88 -6.04
C ASP A 16 -9.91 -18.14 -4.78
N VAL A 17 -10.53 -18.85 -3.84
CA VAL A 17 -11.02 -18.28 -2.59
C VAL A 17 -10.10 -18.73 -1.46
N VAL A 18 -9.41 -17.78 -0.83
CA VAL A 18 -8.54 -18.00 0.33
C VAL A 18 -9.23 -17.50 1.58
N VAL A 19 -9.17 -18.25 2.68
CA VAL A 19 -9.83 -17.88 3.95
C VAL A 19 -8.79 -17.39 4.95
N PRO A 20 -8.96 -16.20 5.54
CA PRO A 20 -8.01 -15.69 6.54
C PRO A 20 -7.89 -16.62 7.75
N VAL A 21 -6.70 -16.67 8.32
CA VAL A 21 -6.42 -17.37 9.58
C VAL A 21 -6.99 -16.59 10.75
N THR A 22 -6.82 -15.28 10.75
CA THR A 22 -7.31 -14.35 11.76
C THR A 22 -7.43 -12.94 11.19
N GLN A 23 -7.89 -12.02 12.00
CA GLN A 23 -8.05 -10.61 11.67
C GLN A 23 -7.86 -9.76 12.91
N THR A 24 -7.62 -8.47 12.75
CA THR A 24 -7.57 -7.50 13.86
C THR A 24 -8.96 -7.19 14.39
N GLY A 25 -9.05 -6.48 15.51
CA GLY A 25 -10.26 -5.75 15.89
C GLY A 25 -10.66 -4.77 14.78
N ALA A 26 -11.97 -4.48 14.67
CA ALA A 26 -12.46 -3.49 13.75
C ALA A 26 -12.11 -2.08 14.23
N PHE A 27 -11.82 -1.19 13.28
CA PHE A 27 -11.62 0.24 13.49
C PHE A 27 -12.81 0.97 12.90
N VAL A 28 -13.24 2.04 13.55
CA VAL A 28 -14.42 2.81 13.12
C VAL A 28 -13.96 3.98 12.27
N ASP A 29 -14.41 4.02 11.02
CA ASP A 29 -14.26 5.17 10.15
C ASP A 29 -15.33 6.21 10.49
N ASP A 30 -14.96 7.14 11.36
CA ASP A 30 -15.81 8.25 11.78
C ASP A 30 -15.05 9.58 11.70
N PRO A 31 -15.13 10.29 10.57
CA PRO A 31 -14.42 11.56 10.39
C PRO A 31 -14.90 12.65 11.37
N SER A 32 -16.05 12.48 12.02
CA SER A 32 -16.56 13.37 13.07
C SER A 32 -16.21 12.89 14.49
N GLY A 33 -15.59 11.72 14.61
CA GLY A 33 -15.38 11.01 15.86
C GLY A 33 -14.39 11.66 16.81
N THR A 34 -14.60 11.38 18.10
CA THR A 34 -13.65 11.73 19.17
C THR A 34 -13.48 10.51 20.07
N PRO A 35 -12.34 9.86 20.14
CA PRO A 35 -11.04 10.24 19.51
C PRO A 35 -11.08 10.24 18.00
N ALA A 36 -10.00 10.79 17.39
CA ALA A 36 -9.86 10.89 15.95
C ALA A 36 -10.19 9.59 15.22
N ASN A 37 -10.67 9.71 14.00
CA ASN A 37 -10.94 8.63 13.08
C ASN A 37 -9.82 7.59 13.08
N ALA A 38 -10.17 6.32 13.14
CA ALA A 38 -9.23 5.20 13.17
C ALA A 38 -9.41 4.28 11.95
N ASP A 39 -9.61 4.86 10.79
CA ASP A 39 -9.76 4.16 9.52
C ASP A 39 -8.44 3.45 9.13
N ALA A 40 -8.47 2.11 9.11
CA ALA A 40 -7.31 1.32 8.72
C ALA A 40 -6.97 1.54 7.23
N ASP A 41 -5.69 1.39 6.85
CA ASP A 41 -5.22 1.70 5.52
C ASP A 41 -4.15 0.68 5.04
N ASP A 42 -2.91 0.81 5.49
CA ASP A 42 -1.79 0.01 4.99
C ASP A 42 -1.08 -0.77 6.10
N PRO A 43 -0.80 -2.08 5.89
CA PRO A 43 -0.08 -2.90 6.85
C PRO A 43 1.40 -3.06 6.49
N ALA A 44 2.24 -3.26 7.53
CA ALA A 44 3.61 -3.74 7.39
C ALA A 44 3.93 -4.84 8.41
N VAL A 45 4.83 -5.74 8.06
CA VAL A 45 5.21 -6.86 8.93
C VAL A 45 6.70 -6.80 9.29
N TRP A 46 6.99 -6.66 10.57
CA TRP A 46 8.34 -6.87 11.09
C TRP A 46 8.53 -8.31 11.54
N VAL A 47 9.44 -9.02 10.88
CA VAL A 47 9.80 -10.40 11.23
C VAL A 47 10.88 -10.39 12.31
N HIS A 48 10.56 -10.92 13.48
CA HIS A 48 11.52 -11.01 14.58
C HIS A 48 12.66 -11.98 14.24
N PRO A 49 13.93 -11.55 14.31
CA PRO A 49 15.07 -12.29 13.75
C PRO A 49 15.40 -13.63 14.43
N ARG A 50 14.79 -13.93 15.58
CA ARG A 50 15.11 -15.14 16.39
C ARG A 50 13.87 -15.87 16.91
N SER A 51 12.70 -15.29 16.83
CA SER A 51 11.49 -15.87 17.40
C SER A 51 10.25 -15.43 16.61
N ALA A 52 9.81 -16.25 15.67
CA ALA A 52 8.65 -15.99 14.82
C ALA A 52 7.45 -15.43 15.60
N ARG A 53 7.15 -16.00 16.78
CA ARG A 53 6.03 -15.56 17.63
C ARG A 53 6.13 -14.13 18.16
N GLN A 54 7.31 -13.52 18.08
CA GLN A 54 7.54 -12.13 18.49
C GLN A 54 7.49 -11.16 17.32
N SER A 55 7.17 -11.64 16.12
CA SER A 55 6.92 -10.79 14.96
C SER A 55 5.71 -9.90 15.20
N VAL A 56 5.70 -8.76 14.53
CA VAL A 56 4.73 -7.68 14.75
C VAL A 56 4.18 -7.23 13.42
N VAL A 57 2.88 -7.03 13.36
CA VAL A 57 2.22 -6.31 12.26
C VAL A 57 1.99 -4.88 12.73
N LEU A 58 2.34 -3.93 11.88
CA LEU A 58 2.01 -2.51 12.04
C LEU A 58 0.91 -2.18 11.05
N GLY A 59 0.02 -1.29 11.42
CA GLY A 59 -1.03 -0.80 10.51
C GLY A 59 -1.27 0.67 10.72
N THR A 60 -1.40 1.42 9.65
CA THR A 60 -1.81 2.82 9.69
C THR A 60 -3.32 2.91 9.88
N LEU A 61 -3.75 3.95 10.58
CA LEU A 61 -5.15 4.19 10.95
C LEU A 61 -5.55 5.63 10.63
N LYS A 62 -5.06 6.17 9.56
CA LYS A 62 -5.27 7.58 9.15
C LYS A 62 -5.09 8.55 10.35
N GLU A 63 -6.08 9.30 10.77
CA GLU A 63 -6.01 10.20 11.93
C GLU A 63 -5.74 9.46 13.25
N GLY A 64 -6.13 8.18 13.34
CA GLY A 64 -5.84 7.30 14.48
C GLY A 64 -4.36 7.01 14.69
N GLY A 65 -3.52 7.31 13.69
CA GLY A 65 -2.08 7.14 13.73
C GLY A 65 -1.61 5.74 13.35
N LEU A 66 -0.78 5.11 14.18
CA LEU A 66 -0.22 3.77 13.94
C LEU A 66 -0.67 2.80 15.02
N ALA A 67 -1.00 1.58 14.64
CA ALA A 67 -1.24 0.47 15.56
C ALA A 67 -0.23 -0.65 15.37
N ALA A 68 0.01 -1.42 16.41
CA ALA A 68 0.83 -2.62 16.38
C ALA A 68 0.02 -3.82 16.88
N PHE A 69 0.19 -4.96 16.21
CA PHE A 69 -0.54 -6.20 16.50
C PHE A 69 0.42 -7.39 16.59
N ASP A 70 0.02 -8.41 17.32
CA ASP A 70 0.69 -9.71 17.27
C ASP A 70 0.17 -10.56 16.10
N LEU A 71 0.76 -11.75 15.91
CA LEU A 71 0.36 -12.68 14.83
C LEU A 71 -1.03 -13.31 15.02
N ALA A 72 -1.70 -13.04 16.13
CA ALA A 72 -3.10 -13.41 16.37
C ALA A 72 -4.08 -12.24 16.17
N GLY A 73 -3.62 -11.12 15.61
CA GLY A 73 -4.42 -9.92 15.36
C GLY A 73 -4.75 -9.11 16.61
N ARG A 74 -4.15 -9.43 17.77
CA ARG A 74 -4.40 -8.69 19.02
C ARG A 74 -3.57 -7.43 19.05
N THR A 75 -4.21 -6.30 19.37
CA THR A 75 -3.54 -5.01 19.51
C THR A 75 -2.51 -5.04 20.65
N LEU A 76 -1.27 -4.69 20.35
CA LEU A 76 -0.18 -4.50 21.30
C LEU A 76 -0.12 -3.07 21.81
N GLY A 77 -0.39 -2.10 20.92
CA GLY A 77 -0.37 -0.67 21.24
C GLY A 77 -0.86 0.17 20.08
N THR A 78 -1.23 1.42 20.40
CA THR A 78 -1.59 2.45 19.43
C THR A 78 -0.75 3.70 19.67
N TYR A 79 -0.38 4.38 18.59
CA TYR A 79 0.53 5.53 18.60
C TYR A 79 -0.13 6.64 17.80
N PRO A 80 -0.71 7.65 18.44
CA PRO A 80 -1.54 8.64 17.77
C PRO A 80 -0.73 9.46 16.76
N ALA A 81 -1.39 9.88 15.70
CA ALA A 81 -0.82 10.86 14.79
C ALA A 81 -0.57 12.19 15.52
N PRO A 82 0.39 13.02 15.07
CA PRO A 82 0.69 14.29 15.72
C PRO A 82 -0.50 15.23 15.69
N ALA A 83 -0.70 15.94 16.81
CA ALA A 83 -1.63 17.05 16.87
C ALA A 83 -1.19 18.16 15.87
N PRO A 84 -2.13 19.00 15.38
CA PRO A 84 -1.80 20.12 14.54
C PRO A 84 -0.88 21.09 15.27
N PRO A 85 0.11 21.71 14.60
CA PRO A 85 1.05 22.64 15.24
C PRO A 85 0.38 23.97 15.63
N THR A 86 -0.69 24.35 14.95
CA THR A 86 -1.57 25.48 15.28
C THR A 86 -3.02 25.06 15.14
N PRO A 87 -4.01 25.78 15.71
CA PRO A 87 -5.41 25.42 15.59
C PRO A 87 -5.93 25.40 14.14
N GLU A 88 -5.30 26.13 13.25
CA GLU A 88 -5.69 26.25 11.84
C GLU A 88 -5.03 25.20 10.95
N ALA A 89 -3.90 24.64 11.37
CA ALA A 89 -3.14 23.68 10.59
C ALA A 89 -3.79 22.27 10.62
N LYS A 90 -3.50 21.46 9.60
CA LYS A 90 -3.96 20.07 9.57
C LYS A 90 -3.24 19.23 10.62
N PRO A 91 -3.92 18.29 11.28
CA PRO A 91 -3.28 17.28 12.13
C PRO A 91 -2.45 16.29 11.29
N GLY A 92 -1.65 15.47 11.95
CA GLY A 92 -1.06 14.29 11.31
C GLY A 92 -2.15 13.32 10.83
N ARG A 93 -1.88 12.69 9.70
CA ARG A 93 -2.73 11.64 9.12
C ARG A 93 -1.83 10.61 8.44
N PHE A 94 -1.80 9.40 8.97
CA PHE A 94 -0.90 8.36 8.49
C PHE A 94 -1.56 7.55 7.37
N ASN A 95 -0.83 7.44 6.24
CA ASN A 95 -1.32 6.71 5.08
C ASN A 95 -0.64 5.33 4.99
N ASN A 96 0.59 5.25 4.49
CA ASN A 96 1.28 3.97 4.34
C ASN A 96 2.39 3.77 5.37
N VAL A 97 2.72 2.51 5.63
CA VAL A 97 3.83 2.09 6.49
C VAL A 97 4.65 0.99 5.83
N ASP A 98 5.98 1.05 5.96
CA ASP A 98 6.84 -0.07 5.61
C ASP A 98 7.97 -0.26 6.63
N VAL A 99 8.47 -1.49 6.75
CA VAL A 99 9.47 -1.85 7.78
C VAL A 99 10.76 -2.31 7.13
N LEU A 100 11.86 -1.65 7.50
CA LEU A 100 13.20 -2.05 7.13
C LEU A 100 13.97 -2.60 8.34
N SER A 101 14.42 -3.83 8.22
CA SER A 101 15.25 -4.46 9.24
C SER A 101 16.74 -4.15 9.01
N ARG A 102 17.48 -3.99 10.10
CA ARG A 102 18.93 -3.80 10.12
C ARG A 102 19.42 -2.57 9.33
N VAL A 103 18.67 -1.48 9.38
CA VAL A 103 19.03 -0.20 8.75
C VAL A 103 20.32 0.35 9.39
N PRO A 104 21.40 0.56 8.62
CA PRO A 104 22.63 1.14 9.14
C PRO A 104 22.47 2.67 9.23
N VAL A 105 22.19 3.19 10.43
CA VAL A 105 22.03 4.64 10.65
C VAL A 105 22.62 5.06 11.99
N GLY A 106 23.33 6.19 12.00
CA GLY A 106 23.95 6.73 13.23
C GLY A 106 24.97 5.79 13.87
N GLY A 107 25.68 4.97 13.08
CA GLY A 107 26.67 4.00 13.58
C GLY A 107 26.06 2.76 14.25
N ARG A 108 24.76 2.55 14.11
CA ARG A 108 24.01 1.40 14.66
C ARG A 108 23.23 0.70 13.55
N SER A 109 22.90 -0.58 13.80
CA SER A 109 21.93 -1.32 12.99
C SER A 109 20.60 -1.32 13.73
N ARG A 110 19.53 -0.83 13.11
CA ARG A 110 18.21 -0.61 13.72
C ARG A 110 17.12 -1.18 12.84
N ASP A 111 16.05 -1.65 13.44
CA ASP A 111 14.84 -2.04 12.75
C ASP A 111 13.87 -0.86 12.81
N LEU A 112 13.49 -0.32 11.66
CA LEU A 112 12.76 0.94 11.54
C LEU A 112 11.50 0.77 10.69
N ALA A 113 10.39 1.30 11.17
CA ALA A 113 9.20 1.52 10.38
C ALA A 113 9.18 2.97 9.89
N PHE A 114 8.88 3.15 8.62
CA PHE A 114 8.69 4.44 7.96
C PHE A 114 7.21 4.61 7.63
N VAL A 115 6.65 5.75 7.99
CA VAL A 115 5.23 6.06 7.82
C VAL A 115 5.09 7.37 7.08
N SER A 116 4.26 7.42 6.04
CA SER A 116 3.88 8.66 5.40
C SER A 116 2.84 9.39 6.25
N ASP A 117 3.19 10.57 6.73
CA ASP A 117 2.29 11.48 7.44
C ASP A 117 1.78 12.52 6.43
N ARG A 118 0.69 12.15 5.73
CA ARG A 118 0.11 12.99 4.67
C ARG A 118 -0.48 14.29 5.23
N GLY A 119 -0.95 14.28 6.48
CA GLY A 119 -1.45 15.49 7.11
C GLY A 119 -0.37 16.56 7.33
N ARG A 120 0.91 16.15 7.40
CA ARG A 120 2.05 17.03 7.69
C ARG A 120 3.15 16.99 6.62
N ASP A 121 2.93 16.30 5.52
CA ASP A 121 3.92 16.11 4.44
C ASP A 121 5.28 15.61 4.93
N ARG A 122 5.29 14.58 5.80
CA ARG A 122 6.51 14.09 6.43
C ARG A 122 6.62 12.58 6.40
N ILE A 123 7.85 12.09 6.52
CA ILE A 123 8.10 10.70 6.84
C ILE A 123 8.35 10.59 8.34
N ARG A 124 7.47 9.86 9.04
CA ARG A 124 7.67 9.50 10.44
C ARG A 124 8.50 8.23 10.52
N VAL A 125 9.32 8.14 11.55
CA VAL A 125 10.19 6.99 11.74
C VAL A 125 10.00 6.42 13.14
N TYR A 126 9.66 5.15 13.21
CA TYR A 126 9.51 4.41 14.46
C TYR A 126 10.58 3.32 14.56
N GLU A 127 11.24 3.20 15.70
CA GLU A 127 12.16 2.11 15.97
C GLU A 127 11.41 0.94 16.61
N VAL A 128 11.56 -0.25 16.04
CA VAL A 128 10.95 -1.47 16.57
C VAL A 128 11.80 -2.00 17.73
N ASP A 129 11.16 -2.30 18.87
CA ASP A 129 11.83 -2.90 20.03
C ASP A 129 12.28 -4.33 19.72
N PRO A 130 13.54 -4.70 19.97
CA PRO A 130 14.07 -6.03 19.65
C PRO A 130 13.39 -7.19 20.42
N ARG A 131 12.52 -6.91 21.40
CA ARG A 131 11.67 -7.93 22.05
C ARG A 131 10.42 -8.26 21.23
N GLY A 132 10.10 -7.45 20.22
CA GLY A 132 8.91 -7.63 19.41
C GLY A 132 7.62 -7.63 20.22
N ALA A 133 6.69 -8.52 19.93
CA ALA A 133 5.39 -8.58 20.59
C ALA A 133 5.49 -8.66 22.14
N ALA A 134 6.58 -9.18 22.69
CA ALA A 134 6.80 -9.21 24.15
C ALA A 134 7.02 -7.81 24.76
N ALA A 135 7.27 -6.79 23.97
CA ALA A 135 7.37 -5.40 24.43
C ALA A 135 6.00 -4.77 24.72
N GLY A 136 4.90 -5.38 24.25
CA GLY A 136 3.55 -4.85 24.40
C GLY A 136 3.44 -3.43 23.85
N PRO A 137 2.84 -2.47 24.60
CA PRO A 137 2.66 -1.10 24.11
C PRO A 137 3.96 -0.33 23.81
N ALA A 138 5.11 -0.84 24.20
CA ALA A 138 6.42 -0.25 23.93
C ALA A 138 7.11 -0.89 22.70
N VAL A 139 6.36 -1.62 21.86
CA VAL A 139 6.92 -2.37 20.71
C VAL A 139 7.49 -1.45 19.63
N VAL A 140 6.97 -0.23 19.48
CA VAL A 140 7.61 0.80 18.66
C VAL A 140 7.77 2.11 19.43
N ARG A 141 8.77 2.88 19.03
CA ARG A 141 9.07 4.19 19.61
C ARG A 141 9.32 5.20 18.49
N ASP A 142 8.65 6.34 18.54
CA ASP A 142 8.93 7.44 17.62
C ASP A 142 10.38 7.92 17.79
N VAL A 143 11.12 7.91 16.70
CA VAL A 143 12.51 8.35 16.62
C VAL A 143 12.69 9.35 15.48
N THR A 144 11.61 9.91 14.98
CA THR A 144 11.62 10.89 13.90
C THR A 144 12.54 12.07 14.26
N ASP A 145 13.34 12.49 13.31
CA ASP A 145 14.15 13.72 13.47
C ASP A 145 13.22 14.92 13.73
N PRO A 146 13.35 15.62 14.86
CA PRO A 146 12.54 16.79 15.15
C PRO A 146 12.76 17.93 14.14
N GLY A 147 13.87 17.92 13.39
CA GLY A 147 14.17 18.83 12.30
C GLY A 147 13.68 18.35 10.93
N ALA A 148 12.95 17.24 10.86
CA ALA A 148 12.41 16.74 9.58
C ALA A 148 11.55 17.79 8.89
N ARG A 149 11.82 17.97 7.59
CA ARG A 149 11.09 18.94 6.75
C ARG A 149 9.98 18.24 5.97
N PRO A 150 8.98 18.98 5.47
CA PRO A 150 8.05 18.46 4.46
C PRO A 150 8.82 17.85 3.28
N VAL A 151 8.22 16.83 2.65
CA VAL A 151 8.85 16.12 1.53
C VAL A 151 8.66 16.90 0.22
N PHE A 152 7.47 17.42 0.00
CA PHE A 152 7.06 18.08 -1.25
C PHE A 152 6.75 19.55 -1.06
N SER A 153 6.25 19.95 0.10
CA SER A 153 5.78 21.32 0.38
C SER A 153 6.91 22.22 0.84
N SER A 154 6.87 23.49 0.44
CA SER A 154 7.84 24.51 0.81
C SER A 154 7.32 25.48 1.89
N SER A 155 6.01 25.47 2.14
CA SER A 155 5.31 26.30 3.12
C SER A 155 4.22 25.50 3.85
N GLU A 156 3.73 26.06 4.95
CA GLU A 156 2.60 25.47 5.69
C GLU A 156 1.29 25.53 4.88
N GLU A 157 1.12 26.58 4.08
CA GLU A 157 -0.02 26.70 3.16
C GLU A 157 -0.06 25.56 2.14
N GLU A 158 1.09 25.21 1.55
CA GLU A 158 1.19 24.05 0.64
C GLU A 158 0.96 22.70 1.37
N VAL A 159 1.30 22.60 2.64
CA VAL A 159 0.94 21.41 3.46
C VAL A 159 -0.56 21.34 3.64
N ASP A 160 -1.22 22.46 3.91
CA ASP A 160 -2.67 22.52 4.15
C ASP A 160 -3.50 22.26 2.87
N ASP A 161 -2.91 22.47 1.67
CA ASP A 161 -3.49 22.05 0.38
C ASP A 161 -3.54 20.52 0.21
N GLN A 162 -2.85 19.79 1.07
CA GLN A 162 -2.85 18.32 1.14
C GLN A 162 -2.33 17.56 -0.10
N HIS A 163 -1.57 18.24 -0.99
CA HIS A 163 -0.75 17.58 -2.02
C HIS A 163 0.58 17.13 -1.42
N THR A 164 0.51 16.17 -0.54
CA THR A 164 1.56 15.81 0.42
C THR A 164 2.05 14.37 0.23
N ALA A 165 2.97 13.92 1.11
CA ALA A 165 3.45 12.54 1.13
C ALA A 165 2.30 11.56 1.35
N TYR A 166 2.13 10.58 0.45
CA TYR A 166 0.98 9.69 0.39
C TYR A 166 1.40 8.22 0.44
N GLY A 167 1.31 7.46 -0.64
CA GLY A 167 1.81 6.10 -0.70
C GLY A 167 3.30 6.00 -0.43
N LEU A 168 3.76 4.91 0.22
CA LEU A 168 5.14 4.76 0.65
C LEU A 168 5.63 3.32 0.44
N ALA A 169 6.91 3.17 0.10
CA ALA A 169 7.62 1.90 0.12
C ALA A 169 9.05 2.07 0.65
N GLY A 170 9.49 1.13 1.47
CA GLY A 170 10.85 1.04 1.95
C GLY A 170 11.62 -0.11 1.32
N GLY A 171 12.94 0.00 1.25
CA GLY A 171 13.78 -1.07 0.73
C GLY A 171 15.26 -0.77 0.78
N PHE A 172 16.03 -1.65 0.13
CA PHE A 172 17.45 -1.47 -0.05
C PHE A 172 17.81 -1.46 -1.53
N VAL A 173 18.66 -0.54 -1.93
CA VAL A 173 19.34 -0.61 -3.22
C VAL A 173 20.81 -0.93 -2.97
N GLY A 174 21.16 -2.19 -3.19
CA GLY A 174 22.42 -2.76 -2.73
C GLY A 174 22.49 -2.72 -1.18
N ARG A 175 23.27 -1.79 -0.61
CA ARG A 175 23.38 -1.63 0.85
C ARG A 175 22.78 -0.34 1.38
N THR A 176 22.24 0.48 0.49
CA THR A 176 21.68 1.79 0.82
C THR A 176 20.21 1.61 1.18
N PRO A 177 19.77 1.94 2.41
CA PRO A 177 18.36 1.97 2.76
C PRO A 177 17.71 3.18 2.08
N VAL A 178 16.60 2.94 1.44
CA VAL A 178 15.82 3.95 0.72
C VAL A 178 14.36 3.92 1.12
N VAL A 179 13.72 5.06 1.04
CA VAL A 179 12.27 5.21 1.13
C VAL A 179 11.81 5.88 -0.15
N VAL A 180 10.76 5.37 -0.74
CA VAL A 180 10.08 5.96 -1.89
C VAL A 180 8.72 6.43 -1.43
N VAL A 181 8.32 7.62 -1.83
CA VAL A 181 7.01 8.19 -1.48
C VAL A 181 6.48 8.98 -2.67
N ASN A 182 5.18 8.87 -2.95
CA ASN A 182 4.55 9.71 -3.96
C ASN A 182 3.87 10.93 -3.35
N ARG A 183 3.60 11.92 -4.18
CA ARG A 183 2.80 13.10 -3.86
C ARG A 183 1.34 12.81 -4.15
N ARG A 184 0.45 13.04 -3.18
CA ARG A 184 -0.99 12.87 -3.32
C ARG A 184 -1.53 13.75 -4.45
N ASN A 185 -2.50 13.24 -5.19
CA ASN A 185 -3.16 13.90 -6.33
C ASN A 185 -2.19 14.33 -7.45
N GLU A 186 -1.01 13.68 -7.53
CA GLU A 186 0.00 13.94 -8.55
C GLU A 186 0.70 12.66 -8.99
N THR A 187 1.46 12.76 -10.09
CA THR A 187 2.25 11.63 -10.63
C THR A 187 3.68 11.58 -10.07
N ARG A 188 4.02 12.49 -9.17
CA ARG A 188 5.38 12.65 -8.65
C ARG A 188 5.73 11.62 -7.60
N VAL A 189 6.89 11.00 -7.77
CA VAL A 189 7.49 10.05 -6.83
C VAL A 189 8.86 10.57 -6.40
N ALA A 190 9.13 10.62 -5.10
CA ALA A 190 10.41 11.01 -4.52
C ALA A 190 11.16 9.79 -3.96
N LEU A 191 12.48 9.75 -4.20
CA LEU A 191 13.41 8.81 -3.59
C LEU A 191 14.13 9.51 -2.45
N LEU A 192 14.12 8.91 -1.27
CA LEU A 192 14.73 9.44 -0.06
C LEU A 192 15.80 8.49 0.48
N HIS A 193 16.89 9.05 0.98
CA HIS A 193 17.86 8.35 1.81
C HIS A 193 17.52 8.50 3.29
N VAL A 194 17.77 7.46 4.05
CA VAL A 194 17.68 7.49 5.51
C VAL A 194 18.91 8.19 6.09
N THR A 195 18.69 9.17 6.95
CA THR A 195 19.75 10.01 7.52
C THR A 195 19.76 9.95 9.05
N PRO A 196 20.93 10.03 9.69
CA PRO A 196 21.00 10.19 11.13
C PRO A 196 20.60 11.63 11.52
N GLY A 197 19.76 11.73 12.55
CA GLY A 197 19.39 13.00 13.18
C GLY A 197 20.07 13.19 14.55
N PRO A 198 19.78 14.32 15.22
CA PRO A 198 20.33 14.63 16.54
C PRO A 198 19.81 13.65 17.62
N ALA A 199 20.62 13.44 18.65
CA ALA A 199 20.30 12.59 19.81
C ALA A 199 19.84 11.15 19.46
N GLY A 200 20.24 10.63 18.28
CA GLY A 200 19.89 9.30 17.82
C GLY A 200 18.52 9.20 17.13
N SER A 201 17.91 10.33 16.81
CA SER A 201 16.76 10.39 15.90
C SER A 201 17.14 10.00 14.48
N VAL A 202 16.15 9.77 13.63
CA VAL A 202 16.29 9.36 12.24
C VAL A 202 15.42 10.24 11.36
N GLY A 203 16.02 10.75 10.29
CA GLY A 203 15.35 11.52 9.28
C GLY A 203 15.46 10.90 7.90
N THR A 204 14.93 11.61 6.92
CA THR A 204 15.06 11.27 5.50
C THR A 204 15.43 12.52 4.71
N ALA A 205 16.08 12.32 3.55
CA ALA A 205 16.43 13.40 2.64
C ALA A 205 16.13 13.00 1.19
N VAL A 206 15.39 13.84 0.48
CA VAL A 206 15.08 13.63 -0.94
C VAL A 206 16.39 13.70 -1.76
N VAL A 207 16.63 12.68 -2.58
CA VAL A 207 17.82 12.58 -3.44
C VAL A 207 17.48 12.59 -4.93
N ALA A 208 16.26 12.19 -5.30
CA ALA A 208 15.77 12.22 -6.66
C ALA A 208 14.24 12.26 -6.69
N ALA A 209 13.68 12.68 -7.82
CA ALA A 209 12.27 12.59 -8.11
C ALA A 209 12.04 12.07 -9.54
N LEU A 210 10.86 11.52 -9.78
CA LEU A 210 10.36 11.04 -11.05
C LEU A 210 8.90 11.45 -11.17
N ASP A 211 8.50 12.02 -12.30
CA ASP A 211 7.10 12.19 -12.64
C ASP A 211 6.69 11.08 -13.63
N LEU A 212 5.71 10.28 -13.26
CA LEU A 212 5.11 9.31 -14.16
C LEU A 212 4.18 10.00 -15.17
N PRO A 213 3.83 9.35 -16.29
CA PRO A 213 2.89 9.93 -17.24
C PRO A 213 1.53 10.22 -16.60
N SER A 214 0.97 11.40 -16.89
CA SER A 214 -0.41 11.80 -16.55
C SER A 214 -1.38 11.64 -17.72
N SER A 215 -0.86 11.43 -18.95
CA SER A 215 -1.65 11.24 -20.16
C SER A 215 -1.02 10.19 -21.06
N PHE A 216 -1.82 9.50 -21.83
CA PHE A 216 -1.43 8.29 -22.56
C PHE A 216 -1.87 8.34 -24.01
N PRO A 217 -0.94 8.19 -24.98
CA PRO A 217 -1.31 7.99 -26.38
C PRO A 217 -2.03 6.65 -26.54
N LEU A 218 -3.17 6.67 -27.22
CA LEU A 218 -3.96 5.48 -27.51
C LEU A 218 -3.67 4.92 -28.91
N PRO A 219 -3.96 3.63 -29.17
CA PRO A 219 -3.71 3.00 -30.47
C PRO A 219 -4.46 3.61 -31.65
N ASP A 220 -5.57 4.31 -31.38
CA ASP A 220 -6.36 5.02 -32.40
C ASP A 220 -5.82 6.42 -32.76
N GLY A 221 -4.71 6.83 -32.11
CA GLY A 221 -4.06 8.11 -32.31
C GLY A 221 -4.59 9.24 -31.43
N THR A 222 -5.57 8.99 -30.57
CA THR A 222 -6.03 9.94 -29.55
C THR A 222 -5.13 9.93 -28.32
N THR A 223 -5.36 10.86 -27.40
CA THR A 223 -4.70 10.89 -26.09
C THR A 223 -5.77 10.77 -25.02
N TRP A 224 -5.53 9.92 -24.04
CA TRP A 224 -6.38 9.72 -22.89
C TRP A 224 -5.68 10.21 -21.63
N THR A 225 -6.45 10.83 -20.75
CA THR A 225 -6.05 11.20 -19.38
C THR A 225 -7.10 10.59 -18.46
N PRO A 226 -6.71 9.90 -17.36
CA PRO A 226 -7.67 9.49 -16.35
C PRO A 226 -8.49 10.69 -15.86
N CYS A 227 -9.74 10.45 -15.56
CA CYS A 227 -10.62 11.46 -14.99
C CYS A 227 -10.20 11.76 -13.54
N GLY A 228 -10.38 12.97 -13.10
CA GLY A 228 -10.12 13.44 -11.74
C GLY A 228 -10.59 14.87 -11.58
N GLU A 229 -10.49 15.38 -10.38
CA GLU A 229 -10.78 16.78 -10.08
C GLU A 229 -9.88 17.70 -10.89
N PRO A 230 -10.40 18.84 -11.43
CA PRO A 230 -9.60 19.78 -12.18
C PRO A 230 -8.42 20.35 -11.36
N GLY A 231 -7.19 20.08 -11.84
CA GLY A 231 -5.96 20.46 -11.16
C GLY A 231 -5.23 19.29 -10.50
N GLU A 232 -5.87 18.16 -10.36
CA GLU A 232 -5.26 16.92 -9.89
C GLU A 232 -4.75 16.06 -11.05
N GLY A 233 -3.77 15.22 -10.77
CA GLY A 233 -3.23 14.22 -11.68
C GLY A 233 -3.57 12.81 -11.21
N PRO A 234 -3.45 11.80 -12.10
CA PRO A 234 -3.67 10.41 -11.72
C PRO A 234 -2.61 9.98 -10.70
N GLN A 235 -3.03 9.89 -9.45
CA GLN A 235 -2.14 9.61 -8.33
C GLN A 235 -1.69 8.14 -8.28
N LEU A 236 -0.72 7.90 -7.42
CA LEU A 236 -0.26 6.57 -7.04
C LEU A 236 -0.57 6.36 -5.56
N GLU A 237 -0.70 5.11 -5.15
CA GLU A 237 -0.68 4.78 -3.74
C GLU A 237 0.16 3.53 -3.47
N GLY A 238 -0.29 2.36 -3.87
CA GLY A 238 0.40 1.11 -3.64
C GLY A 238 1.79 1.09 -4.29
N MET A 239 2.83 0.88 -3.47
CA MET A 239 4.20 0.75 -3.96
C MET A 239 4.94 -0.36 -3.22
N VAL A 240 5.94 -0.97 -3.89
CA VAL A 240 6.88 -1.89 -3.23
C VAL A 240 8.26 -1.79 -3.86
N VAL A 241 9.29 -1.76 -3.01
CA VAL A 241 10.70 -1.83 -3.43
C VAL A 241 11.16 -3.28 -3.45
N ASP A 242 11.37 -3.82 -4.63
CA ASP A 242 12.07 -5.09 -4.82
C ASP A 242 13.58 -4.89 -4.64
N SER A 243 14.02 -5.05 -3.39
CA SER A 243 15.41 -4.84 -2.99
C SER A 243 16.39 -5.83 -3.64
N GLU A 244 15.92 -7.02 -4.02
CA GLU A 244 16.74 -8.06 -4.64
C GLU A 244 17.09 -7.71 -6.09
N HIS A 245 16.12 -7.13 -6.82
CA HIS A 245 16.27 -6.84 -8.25
C HIS A 245 16.49 -5.35 -8.54
N GLY A 246 16.44 -4.48 -7.53
CA GLY A 246 16.59 -3.03 -7.72
C GLY A 246 15.47 -2.44 -8.57
N VAL A 247 14.24 -2.76 -8.22
CA VAL A 247 13.02 -2.32 -8.92
C VAL A 247 12.06 -1.71 -7.92
N LEU A 248 11.42 -0.63 -8.32
CA LEU A 248 10.19 -0.13 -7.72
C LEU A 248 9.01 -0.62 -8.58
N PHE A 249 8.04 -1.27 -7.97
CA PHE A 249 6.70 -1.39 -8.54
C PHE A 249 5.82 -0.33 -7.91
N ALA A 250 5.01 0.32 -8.74
CA ALA A 250 4.13 1.40 -8.31
C ALA A 250 2.78 1.29 -9.01
N ALA A 251 1.72 1.26 -8.24
CA ALA A 251 0.34 1.28 -8.73
C ALA A 251 -0.10 2.73 -8.88
N GLN A 252 -0.52 3.08 -10.08
CA GLN A 252 -1.20 4.33 -10.40
C GLN A 252 -2.67 3.99 -10.55
N GLU A 253 -3.47 4.42 -9.61
CA GLU A 253 -4.82 3.92 -9.30
C GLU A 253 -5.69 3.68 -10.53
N ASP A 254 -5.92 4.71 -11.33
CA ASP A 254 -6.74 4.68 -12.55
C ASP A 254 -5.99 4.22 -13.82
N VAL A 255 -4.71 3.87 -13.70
CA VAL A 255 -3.86 3.56 -14.87
C VAL A 255 -3.42 2.12 -14.89
N GLY A 256 -2.81 1.65 -13.80
CA GLY A 256 -2.24 0.31 -13.68
C GLY A 256 -0.88 0.28 -12.99
N ILE A 257 -0.10 -0.77 -13.22
CA ILE A 257 1.14 -1.04 -12.48
C ILE A 257 2.37 -0.69 -13.30
N TRP A 258 3.23 0.14 -12.73
CA TRP A 258 4.53 0.51 -13.26
C TRP A 258 5.64 -0.35 -12.67
N ARG A 259 6.60 -0.69 -13.52
CA ARG A 259 7.90 -1.25 -13.15
C ARG A 259 8.98 -0.21 -13.44
N VAL A 260 9.68 0.25 -12.40
CA VAL A 260 10.69 1.32 -12.50
C VAL A 260 12.02 0.79 -11.99
N PRO A 261 13.08 0.70 -12.82
CA PRO A 261 14.42 0.38 -12.32
C PRO A 261 14.84 1.40 -11.26
N LEU A 262 15.26 0.92 -10.08
CA LEU A 262 15.62 1.76 -8.94
C LEU A 262 17.13 1.70 -8.69
N ARG A 263 17.73 2.87 -8.54
CA ARG A 263 19.14 3.06 -8.14
C ARG A 263 19.17 3.87 -6.85
N ALA A 264 20.26 3.76 -6.10
CA ALA A 264 20.40 4.55 -4.86
C ALA A 264 20.34 6.07 -5.10
N THR A 265 20.57 6.54 -6.32
CA THR A 265 20.61 7.97 -6.67
C THR A 265 19.54 8.38 -7.68
N GLY A 266 18.55 7.53 -7.96
CA GLY A 266 17.48 7.90 -8.89
C GLY A 266 16.76 6.72 -9.52
N PHE A 267 15.93 7.03 -10.48
CA PHE A 267 15.03 6.12 -11.18
C PHE A 267 15.52 5.86 -12.61
N GLY A 268 15.26 4.66 -13.13
CA GLY A 268 15.37 4.35 -14.55
C GLY A 268 14.08 4.64 -15.30
N THR A 269 14.01 4.19 -16.56
CA THR A 269 12.83 4.39 -17.41
C THR A 269 11.66 3.53 -16.91
N PRO A 270 10.49 4.13 -16.59
CA PRO A 270 9.29 3.38 -16.20
C PRO A 270 8.74 2.55 -17.36
N VAL A 271 8.18 1.40 -17.04
CA VAL A 271 7.45 0.54 -17.98
C VAL A 271 6.13 0.15 -17.35
N LEU A 272 5.02 0.44 -18.01
CA LEU A 272 3.68 -0.01 -17.60
C LEU A 272 3.56 -1.51 -17.90
N ILE A 273 3.39 -2.33 -16.87
CA ILE A 273 3.38 -3.80 -17.00
C ILE A 273 1.96 -4.37 -17.10
N ASP A 274 0.99 -3.72 -16.49
CA ASP A 274 -0.44 -4.00 -16.69
C ASP A 274 -1.26 -2.70 -16.55
N LYS A 275 -2.50 -2.74 -17.01
CA LYS A 275 -3.44 -1.62 -17.06
C LYS A 275 -4.73 -1.99 -16.35
N VAL A 276 -5.41 -1.00 -15.79
CA VAL A 276 -6.79 -1.19 -15.36
C VAL A 276 -7.73 -1.43 -16.54
N ARG A 277 -8.87 -2.06 -16.29
CA ARG A 277 -9.89 -2.33 -17.33
C ARG A 277 -10.44 -1.06 -17.96
N SER A 278 -10.59 -0.01 -17.18
CA SER A 278 -11.07 1.30 -17.60
C SER A 278 -10.05 2.15 -18.37
N PHE A 279 -8.80 1.67 -18.55
CA PHE A 279 -7.77 2.43 -19.28
C PHE A 279 -8.22 2.79 -20.71
N GLY A 280 -8.27 4.08 -21.01
CA GLY A 280 -8.68 4.61 -22.30
C GLY A 280 -10.19 4.87 -22.41
N VAL A 281 -11.00 4.48 -21.43
CA VAL A 281 -12.44 4.76 -21.41
C VAL A 281 -12.66 6.25 -21.16
N PRO A 282 -13.43 6.96 -22.01
CA PRO A 282 -13.78 8.34 -21.79
C PRO A 282 -14.62 8.53 -20.52
N GLN A 283 -14.19 9.44 -19.66
CA GLN A 283 -14.89 9.77 -18.43
C GLN A 283 -15.00 11.29 -18.30
N SER A 284 -15.92 11.77 -17.49
CA SER A 284 -16.10 13.18 -17.14
C SER A 284 -16.33 13.34 -15.66
N TYR A 285 -15.64 14.33 -15.07
CA TYR A 285 -15.79 14.73 -13.69
C TYR A 285 -17.05 15.58 -13.50
N ASP A 286 -17.81 15.30 -12.46
CA ASP A 286 -18.98 16.07 -12.04
C ASP A 286 -18.61 16.87 -10.77
N PRO A 287 -18.55 18.21 -10.84
CA PRO A 287 -18.17 19.03 -9.69
C PRO A 287 -19.24 19.11 -8.59
N GLU A 288 -20.49 18.62 -8.83
CA GLU A 288 -21.55 18.59 -7.83
C GLU A 288 -21.46 17.35 -6.93
N THR A 289 -21.04 16.22 -7.52
CA THR A 289 -20.87 14.95 -6.79
C THR A 289 -19.42 14.66 -6.44
N GLU A 290 -18.47 15.40 -7.03
CA GLU A 290 -17.02 15.16 -6.96
C GLU A 290 -16.61 13.76 -7.48
N GLU A 291 -17.40 13.21 -8.43
CA GLU A 291 -17.19 11.89 -8.98
C GLU A 291 -16.92 11.90 -10.48
N CYS A 292 -16.19 10.89 -10.94
CA CYS A 292 -15.98 10.61 -12.37
C CYS A 292 -16.97 9.57 -12.87
N SER A 293 -17.62 9.85 -13.99
CA SER A 293 -18.56 8.93 -14.65
C SER A 293 -18.18 8.65 -16.09
N VAL A 294 -18.50 7.46 -16.60
CA VAL A 294 -18.27 7.08 -18.00
C VAL A 294 -19.09 7.98 -18.92
N SER A 295 -18.42 8.66 -19.85
CA SER A 295 -19.00 9.61 -20.79
C SER A 295 -18.98 9.15 -22.24
N GLY A 296 -18.38 8.00 -22.55
CA GLY A 296 -18.26 7.46 -23.90
C GLY A 296 -18.17 5.94 -23.95
N ALA A 297 -18.10 5.39 -25.16
CA ALA A 297 -17.95 3.95 -25.35
C ALA A 297 -16.52 3.50 -24.98
N ASP A 298 -16.39 2.31 -24.40
CA ASP A 298 -15.10 1.66 -24.15
C ASP A 298 -14.40 1.35 -25.49
N PRO A 299 -13.22 1.92 -25.75
CA PRO A 299 -12.46 1.65 -26.97
C PRO A 299 -11.72 0.31 -26.96
N GLY A 300 -11.74 -0.43 -25.85
CA GLY A 300 -11.09 -1.74 -25.70
C GLY A 300 -9.56 -1.69 -25.53
N PHE A 301 -9.00 -0.60 -25.01
CA PHE A 301 -7.55 -0.45 -24.81
C PHE A 301 -7.11 -0.77 -23.38
N GLY A 302 -8.05 -1.06 -22.48
CA GLY A 302 -7.83 -1.44 -21.10
C GLY A 302 -7.16 -2.80 -20.91
N GLY A 303 -6.69 -3.03 -19.69
CA GLY A 303 -6.23 -4.33 -19.22
C GLY A 303 -7.38 -5.33 -19.02
N ARG A 304 -7.03 -6.52 -18.54
CA ARG A 304 -8.03 -7.59 -18.35
C ARG A 304 -8.17 -8.01 -16.89
N ARG A 305 -7.23 -7.59 -16.03
CA ARG A 305 -7.07 -8.15 -14.69
C ARG A 305 -7.45 -7.17 -13.60
N LEU A 306 -6.94 -5.96 -13.68
CA LEU A 306 -7.14 -4.93 -12.67
C LEU A 306 -8.41 -4.14 -12.91
N THR A 307 -9.21 -3.97 -11.88
CA THR A 307 -10.28 -2.97 -11.81
C THR A 307 -9.78 -1.81 -10.94
N ALA A 308 -9.95 -0.59 -11.36
CA ALA A 308 -9.54 0.58 -10.60
C ALA A 308 -10.27 0.62 -9.24
N ASP A 309 -9.59 0.95 -8.16
CA ASP A 309 -8.22 1.41 -8.16
C ASP A 309 -7.22 0.23 -8.13
N ALA A 310 -6.09 0.43 -8.82
CA ALA A 310 -4.94 -0.44 -8.65
C ALA A 310 -4.17 0.02 -7.41
N GLU A 311 -4.14 -0.81 -6.36
CA GLU A 311 -3.71 -0.43 -5.02
C GLU A 311 -2.54 -1.28 -4.50
N GLY A 312 -2.54 -1.63 -3.22
CA GLY A 312 -1.47 -2.27 -2.48
C GLY A 312 -0.64 -3.28 -3.26
N LEU A 313 0.67 -3.07 -3.28
CA LEU A 313 1.63 -3.92 -3.95
C LEU A 313 2.57 -4.59 -2.95
N THR A 314 2.81 -5.87 -3.13
CA THR A 314 3.81 -6.59 -2.34
C THR A 314 4.57 -7.62 -3.17
N VAL A 315 5.82 -7.94 -2.78
CA VAL A 315 6.64 -8.94 -3.46
C VAL A 315 7.16 -10.00 -2.50
N GLY A 316 7.12 -11.25 -2.94
CA GLY A 316 7.69 -12.37 -2.18
C GLY A 316 7.61 -13.66 -2.99
N ASP A 317 8.47 -14.63 -2.68
CA ASP A 317 8.46 -15.99 -3.24
C ASP A 317 8.41 -16.08 -4.78
N GLY A 318 9.03 -15.11 -5.45
CA GLY A 318 9.01 -15.04 -6.92
C GLY A 318 7.79 -14.34 -7.52
N TYR A 319 6.89 -13.82 -6.71
CA TYR A 319 5.65 -13.17 -7.13
C TYR A 319 5.62 -11.67 -6.79
N LEU A 320 4.86 -10.94 -7.59
CA LEU A 320 4.31 -9.62 -7.31
C LEU A 320 2.80 -9.80 -7.15
N VAL A 321 2.26 -9.38 -6.02
CA VAL A 321 0.83 -9.38 -5.73
C VAL A 321 0.33 -7.94 -5.76
N ALA A 322 -0.80 -7.71 -6.39
CA ALA A 322 -1.43 -6.39 -6.51
C ALA A 322 -2.89 -6.45 -6.08
N SER A 323 -3.32 -5.51 -5.28
CA SER A 323 -4.73 -5.30 -5.00
C SER A 323 -5.42 -4.67 -6.22
N SER A 324 -6.55 -5.24 -6.60
CA SER A 324 -7.53 -4.72 -7.55
C SER A 324 -8.75 -4.31 -6.73
N GLN A 325 -8.70 -3.11 -6.15
CA GLN A 325 -9.61 -2.66 -5.12
C GLN A 325 -11.06 -2.67 -5.60
N GLY A 326 -11.32 -2.15 -6.80
CA GLY A 326 -12.68 -2.01 -7.33
C GLY A 326 -13.44 -3.31 -7.60
N ASP A 327 -12.78 -4.50 -7.57
CA ASP A 327 -13.45 -5.80 -7.64
C ASP A 327 -12.97 -6.76 -6.52
N SER A 328 -12.34 -6.23 -5.48
CA SER A 328 -11.94 -6.93 -4.24
C SER A 328 -11.11 -8.17 -4.53
N ARG A 329 -10.16 -8.09 -5.48
CA ARG A 329 -9.29 -9.19 -5.91
C ARG A 329 -7.83 -8.87 -5.67
N PHE A 330 -7.04 -9.91 -5.57
CA PHE A 330 -5.58 -9.84 -5.62
C PHE A 330 -5.09 -10.54 -6.88
N VAL A 331 -4.34 -9.80 -7.70
CA VAL A 331 -3.79 -10.28 -8.96
C VAL A 331 -2.32 -10.60 -8.76
N VAL A 332 -1.91 -11.79 -9.23
CA VAL A 332 -0.55 -12.32 -9.03
C VAL A 332 0.19 -12.35 -10.35
N TYR A 333 1.42 -11.80 -10.34
CA TYR A 333 2.33 -11.77 -11.47
C TYR A 333 3.66 -12.42 -11.11
N GLU A 334 4.39 -12.91 -12.10
CA GLU A 334 5.82 -13.19 -11.92
C GLU A 334 6.54 -11.92 -11.48
N ARG A 335 7.33 -11.98 -10.41
CA ARG A 335 8.10 -10.85 -9.87
C ARG A 335 9.13 -10.30 -10.86
N THR A 336 9.65 -11.16 -11.76
CA THR A 336 10.75 -10.84 -12.67
C THR A 336 10.37 -10.99 -14.14
N GLY A 337 11.32 -10.79 -15.03
CA GLY A 337 11.13 -10.94 -16.47
C GLY A 337 10.17 -9.91 -17.04
N ARG A 338 9.07 -10.38 -17.62
CA ARG A 338 8.01 -9.55 -18.20
C ARG A 338 6.82 -9.37 -17.27
N ASN A 339 6.92 -9.82 -16.02
CA ASN A 339 5.85 -9.78 -15.03
C ASN A 339 4.57 -10.44 -15.56
N ARG A 340 4.69 -11.69 -16.04
CA ARG A 340 3.53 -12.40 -16.61
C ARG A 340 2.51 -12.67 -15.52
N TYR A 341 1.24 -12.53 -15.87
CA TYR A 341 0.13 -12.96 -15.03
C TYR A 341 0.24 -14.45 -14.69
N VAL A 342 0.03 -14.77 -13.42
CA VAL A 342 0.05 -16.13 -12.86
C VAL A 342 -1.36 -16.58 -12.51
N GLY A 343 -2.08 -15.78 -11.70
CA GLY A 343 -3.41 -16.11 -11.22
C GLY A 343 -4.04 -14.93 -10.48
N GLU A 344 -5.21 -15.14 -9.93
CA GLU A 344 -5.92 -14.17 -9.08
C GLU A 344 -6.68 -14.89 -7.98
N PHE A 345 -6.82 -14.26 -6.82
CA PHE A 345 -7.59 -14.80 -5.71
C PHE A 345 -8.43 -13.71 -5.03
N VAL A 346 -9.42 -14.14 -4.26
CA VAL A 346 -10.18 -13.31 -3.32
C VAL A 346 -9.98 -13.82 -1.91
N VAL A 347 -10.05 -12.92 -0.94
CA VAL A 347 -10.03 -13.30 0.47
C VAL A 347 -11.46 -13.37 0.97
N GLY A 348 -12.00 -14.61 0.99
CA GLY A 348 -13.38 -14.87 1.40
C GLY A 348 -13.52 -15.07 2.89
N GLY A 349 -14.73 -14.81 3.42
CA GLY A 349 -15.05 -15.04 4.83
C GLY A 349 -15.07 -16.51 5.21
N GLY A 350 -14.76 -16.80 6.47
CA GLY A 350 -14.81 -18.15 7.02
C GLY A 350 -14.10 -18.26 8.37
N ARG A 351 -14.29 -19.35 9.08
CA ARG A 351 -13.69 -19.59 10.42
C ARG A 351 -14.02 -18.50 11.46
N GLY A 352 -15.10 -17.72 11.26
CA GLY A 352 -15.45 -16.59 12.11
C GLY A 352 -14.69 -15.31 11.79
N VAL A 353 -14.01 -15.26 10.65
CA VAL A 353 -13.34 -14.11 10.06
C VAL A 353 -14.15 -13.61 8.87
N ASP A 354 -14.17 -12.31 8.65
CA ASP A 354 -14.86 -11.68 7.54
C ASP A 354 -14.16 -11.90 6.20
N SER A 355 -14.85 -11.62 5.10
CA SER A 355 -14.25 -11.43 3.78
C SER A 355 -13.50 -10.10 3.74
N VAL A 356 -12.70 -9.92 2.71
CA VAL A 356 -11.96 -8.67 2.47
C VAL A 356 -12.51 -7.99 1.23
N GLU A 357 -12.96 -6.77 1.40
CA GLU A 357 -13.45 -5.90 0.35
C GLU A 357 -12.59 -4.62 0.30
N HIS A 358 -12.46 -4.07 -0.90
CA HIS A 358 -11.84 -2.76 -1.15
C HIS A 358 -10.47 -2.58 -0.45
N SER A 359 -9.53 -3.53 -0.68
CA SER A 359 -8.23 -3.53 0.00
C SER A 359 -7.31 -2.45 -0.58
N ASP A 360 -6.89 -1.49 0.26
CA ASP A 360 -5.89 -0.47 -0.07
C ASP A 360 -4.47 -1.06 0.05
N GLY A 361 -4.08 -1.51 1.24
CA GLY A 361 -2.73 -1.97 1.52
C GLY A 361 -2.56 -3.48 1.61
N ALA A 362 -1.38 -3.98 1.26
CA ALA A 362 -1.01 -5.40 1.39
C ALA A 362 0.49 -5.59 1.63
N GLN A 363 0.85 -6.46 2.57
CA GLN A 363 2.24 -6.84 2.80
C GLN A 363 2.41 -8.35 2.91
N LEU A 364 3.32 -8.91 2.11
CA LEU A 364 3.75 -10.30 2.16
C LEU A 364 5.12 -10.43 2.83
N VAL A 365 5.25 -11.34 3.79
CA VAL A 365 6.53 -11.86 4.26
C VAL A 365 6.55 -13.38 4.11
N THR A 366 7.66 -13.92 3.59
CA THR A 366 7.79 -15.35 3.25
C THR A 366 8.57 -16.14 4.30
N ALA A 367 8.78 -15.55 5.48
CA ALA A 367 9.39 -16.23 6.61
C ALA A 367 8.42 -17.21 7.24
N ASP A 368 8.93 -18.36 7.69
CA ASP A 368 8.17 -19.28 8.55
C ASP A 368 7.84 -18.58 9.88
N LEU A 369 6.56 -18.25 10.08
CA LEU A 369 6.06 -17.59 11.30
C LEU A 369 5.33 -18.58 12.23
N GLY A 370 5.50 -19.87 12.03
CA GLY A 370 4.93 -20.94 12.82
C GLY A 370 3.78 -21.67 12.13
N LYS A 371 3.07 -22.52 12.88
CA LYS A 371 2.09 -23.47 12.33
C LYS A 371 0.96 -22.84 11.51
N ASP A 372 0.62 -21.60 11.78
CA ASP A 372 -0.48 -20.89 11.11
C ASP A 372 0.01 -20.17 9.84
N TYR A 373 1.33 -19.95 9.71
CA TYR A 373 1.97 -19.26 8.58
C TYR A 373 3.31 -19.92 8.20
N PRO A 374 3.30 -21.20 7.81
CA PRO A 374 4.54 -21.97 7.62
C PRO A 374 5.36 -21.55 6.40
N LYS A 375 4.72 -20.99 5.37
CA LYS A 375 5.37 -20.41 4.18
C LYS A 375 5.35 -18.89 4.15
N GLY A 376 4.81 -18.26 5.21
CA GLY A 376 4.72 -16.82 5.31
C GLY A 376 3.31 -16.30 5.58
N LEU A 377 3.23 -15.00 5.76
CA LEU A 377 2.03 -14.25 6.11
C LEU A 377 1.80 -13.16 5.06
N LEU A 378 0.60 -13.13 4.48
CA LEU A 378 0.07 -11.99 3.75
C LEU A 378 -0.92 -11.26 4.67
N VAL A 379 -0.66 -10.00 4.97
CA VAL A 379 -1.60 -9.11 5.65
C VAL A 379 -2.22 -8.20 4.60
N VAL A 380 -3.53 -8.07 4.63
CA VAL A 380 -4.28 -7.21 3.70
C VAL A 380 -5.22 -6.30 4.48
N HIS A 381 -5.41 -5.09 3.98
CA HIS A 381 -6.44 -4.18 4.45
C HIS A 381 -7.82 -4.72 4.06
N ASP A 382 -8.81 -4.51 4.94
CA ASP A 382 -10.23 -4.81 4.74
C ASP A 382 -11.01 -3.52 4.91
N GLY A 383 -11.49 -2.97 3.80
CA GLY A 383 -12.16 -1.67 3.72
C GLY A 383 -13.63 -1.69 4.09
N GLU A 384 -14.25 -2.88 4.15
CA GLU A 384 -15.69 -3.03 4.51
C GLU A 384 -15.89 -4.11 5.57
N ARG A 385 -15.26 -3.93 6.72
CA ARG A 385 -15.29 -4.87 7.81
C ARG A 385 -16.69 -5.06 8.41
N THR A 386 -17.20 -6.28 8.50
CA THR A 386 -18.48 -6.58 9.14
C THR A 386 -18.30 -7.31 10.49
N PRO A 387 -19.20 -7.11 11.48
CA PRO A 387 -20.32 -6.14 11.45
C PRO A 387 -19.82 -4.70 11.59
N ALA A 388 -20.48 -3.79 10.88
CA ALA A 388 -20.27 -2.35 11.06
C ALA A 388 -20.60 -1.93 12.51
N ALA A 389 -20.06 -0.80 12.95
CA ALA A 389 -20.35 -0.20 14.26
C ALA A 389 -21.58 0.69 14.19
N GLY A 390 -22.76 0.09 14.26
CA GLY A 390 -24.02 0.81 14.01
C GLY A 390 -24.16 1.17 12.53
N ASP A 391 -24.30 2.47 12.22
CA ASP A 391 -24.38 2.99 10.85
C ASP A 391 -23.02 3.47 10.30
N LEU A 392 -21.93 3.30 11.07
CA LEU A 392 -20.58 3.72 10.66
C LEU A 392 -19.83 2.56 10.00
N PRO A 393 -19.11 2.81 8.90
CA PRO A 393 -18.23 1.82 8.31
C PRO A 393 -17.13 1.43 9.28
N THR A 394 -16.65 0.22 9.15
CA THR A 394 -15.50 -0.28 9.92
C THR A 394 -14.50 -0.93 9.00
N THR A 395 -13.22 -0.73 9.29
CA THR A 395 -12.08 -1.24 8.55
C THR A 395 -11.19 -2.09 9.44
N GLY A 396 -10.21 -2.78 8.87
CA GLY A 396 -9.29 -3.60 9.63
C GLY A 396 -8.24 -4.29 8.77
N PHE A 397 -7.57 -5.31 9.36
CA PHE A 397 -6.58 -6.10 8.65
C PHE A 397 -6.89 -7.59 8.79
N ALA A 398 -6.86 -8.31 7.67
CA ALA A 398 -6.97 -9.76 7.61
C ALA A 398 -5.58 -10.40 7.40
N TYR A 399 -5.36 -11.55 8.05
CA TYR A 399 -4.11 -12.29 8.05
C TYR A 399 -4.29 -13.61 7.31
N VAL A 400 -3.65 -13.75 6.17
CA VAL A 400 -3.78 -14.88 5.25
C VAL A 400 -2.50 -15.71 5.28
N SER A 401 -2.63 -17.04 5.35
CA SER A 401 -1.48 -17.91 5.16
C SER A 401 -1.03 -17.86 3.70
N TRP A 402 0.25 -17.55 3.47
CA TRP A 402 0.79 -17.56 2.10
C TRP A 402 0.77 -18.97 1.48
N GLU A 403 0.82 -20.04 2.29
CA GLU A 403 0.65 -21.40 1.81
C GLU A 403 -0.72 -21.61 1.15
N ASP A 404 -1.81 -21.11 1.77
CA ASP A 404 -3.16 -21.23 1.22
C ASP A 404 -3.30 -20.49 -0.12
N VAL A 405 -2.59 -19.38 -0.31
CA VAL A 405 -2.55 -18.64 -1.59
C VAL A 405 -1.79 -19.47 -2.64
N LEU A 406 -0.63 -20.01 -2.30
CA LEU A 406 0.18 -20.81 -3.22
C LEU A 406 -0.56 -22.06 -3.70
N ASP A 407 -1.30 -22.74 -2.81
CA ASP A 407 -2.08 -23.94 -3.13
C ASP A 407 -3.22 -23.63 -4.13
N GLY A 408 -3.71 -22.39 -4.19
CA GLY A 408 -4.69 -21.93 -5.17
C GLY A 408 -4.08 -21.51 -6.53
N LEU A 409 -2.79 -21.20 -6.57
CA LEU A 409 -2.11 -20.77 -7.81
C LEU A 409 -1.55 -21.96 -8.63
N ASP A 410 -1.44 -23.17 -8.04
CA ASP A 410 -0.98 -24.41 -8.66
C ASP A 410 -2.12 -25.09 -9.45
#